data_68789cbc1d5d592ac81a1f1f456a696e
#
_entry.id   68789cbc1d5d592ac81a1f1f456a696e
#
_cell.length_a   1.000
_cell.length_b   1.000
_cell.length_c   1.000
_cell.angle_alpha   90.00
_cell.angle_beta   90.00
_cell.angle_gamma   90.00
#
_symmetry.space_group_name_H-M   'P 1'
#
loop_
_entity.id
_entity.type
_entity.pdbx_description
1 polymer ?
#
loop_
_entity_poly.entity_id
_entity_poly.type
_entity_poly.pdbx_seq_one_letter_code
_entity_poly.pdbx_strand_id
1 'polypeptide(L)'
;MHPSQSPGQVTGLWSEPVHTIDTLDTMTSHQTTQTMKPATAAKKLGVYLEATPAEFQEGVVSRTELNTLQADPPQWLQDLRRNGPHPRPVVAAKLGVSISGLARGGVTEPLTTEQIDALKQESPEWLQQERATQAEVRKEAVRLKEKKAAQGEESGRPRS
;
A
#
# COMPACT_ATOMS: atom_id res chain seq x y z
N MET A 1 -2.85 -10.98 68.22
CA MET A 1 -2.86 -10.92 67.57
C MET A 1 -2.67 -10.37 66.56
N HIS A 2 -2.69 -10.55 66.52
CA HIS A 2 -2.68 -10.22 65.54
C HIS A 2 -2.48 -10.04 64.55
N PRO A 3 -2.79 -9.97 64.65
CA PRO A 3 -2.77 -9.91 63.68
C PRO A 3 -2.76 -9.48 62.62
N SER A 4 -3.03 -9.59 62.94
CA SER A 4 -3.35 -9.24 61.97
C SER A 4 -2.82 -8.80 61.06
N GLN A 5 -2.77 -8.93 60.93
CA GLN A 5 -2.48 -8.70 59.99
C GLN A 5 -2.15 -8.49 59.08
N SER A 6 -2.40 -8.62 59.28
CA SER A 6 -2.34 -8.46 58.47
C SER A 6 -2.22 -8.34 57.47
N PRO A 7 -2.47 -8.50 57.68
CA PRO A 7 -2.36 -8.51 56.64
C PRO A 7 -2.56 -8.02 55.63
N GLY A 8 -2.78 -8.05 55.54
CA GLY A 8 -3.20 -7.58 54.50
C GLY A 8 -2.59 -6.79 53.81
N GLN A 9 -2.42 -6.72 54.22
CA GLN A 9 -2.07 -6.11 53.54
C GLN A 9 -1.51 -6.28 52.60
N VAL A 10 -1.56 -6.68 52.75
CA VAL A 10 -1.10 -6.89 51.97
C VAL A 10 -1.36 -6.92 50.90
N THR A 11 -1.73 -7.21 51.04
CA THR A 11 -2.29 -7.46 50.15
C THR A 11 -2.39 -6.68 49.15
N GLY A 12 -3.05 -6.22 49.16
CA GLY A 12 -3.47 -5.54 48.08
C GLY A 12 -2.57 -4.93 47.22
N LEU A 13 -1.74 -4.47 47.64
CA LEU A 13 -0.99 -3.81 46.90
C LEU A 13 -0.55 -4.41 45.78
N TRP A 14 -0.21 -5.47 45.87
CA TRP A 14 0.42 -6.01 44.91
C TRP A 14 -0.15 -6.04 43.73
N SER A 15 -0.95 -6.05 43.75
CA SER A 15 -1.37 -6.49 42.72
C SER A 15 -1.64 -5.72 41.69
N GLU A 16 -2.42 -5.12 41.82
CA GLU A 16 -3.15 -4.65 40.82
C GLU A 16 -2.56 -3.71 39.92
N PRO A 17 -2.15 -2.73 40.32
CA PRO A 17 -1.86 -1.62 39.46
C PRO A 17 -0.82 -1.91 38.40
N VAL A 18 0.15 -2.54 38.79
CA VAL A 18 1.26 -2.77 37.89
C VAL A 18 0.87 -3.53 36.69
N HIS A 19 0.08 -4.53 36.87
CA HIS A 19 -0.31 -5.34 35.77
C HIS A 19 -1.05 -4.58 34.73
N THR A 20 -1.94 -3.81 35.14
CA THR A 20 -2.81 -3.08 34.23
C THR A 20 -2.02 -2.15 33.33
N ILE A 21 -1.13 -1.46 33.92
CA ILE A 21 -0.33 -0.51 33.18
C ILE A 21 0.51 -1.18 32.14
N ASP A 22 1.15 -2.26 32.49
CA ASP A 22 2.00 -2.97 31.58
C ASP A 22 1.23 -3.46 30.36
N THR A 23 0.06 -3.94 30.59
CA THR A 23 -0.76 -4.44 29.51
C THR A 23 -1.08 -3.36 28.51
N LEU A 24 -1.43 -2.21 28.98
CA LEU A 24 -1.77 -1.10 28.10
C LEU A 24 -0.57 -0.65 27.29
N ASP A 25 0.55 -0.55 27.89
CA ASP A 25 1.74 -0.13 27.20
C ASP A 25 2.11 -1.13 26.12
N THR A 26 1.97 -2.39 26.42
CA THR A 26 2.26 -3.42 25.46
C THR A 26 1.40 -3.30 24.21
N MET A 27 0.14 -3.05 24.41
CA MET A 27 -0.78 -2.92 23.29
C MET A 27 -0.42 -1.72 22.41
N THR A 28 -0.09 -0.63 23.03
CA THR A 28 0.30 0.57 22.30
C THR A 28 1.55 0.31 21.49
N SER A 29 2.49 -0.39 22.07
CA SER A 29 3.73 -0.70 21.38
C SER A 29 3.48 -1.51 20.13
N HIS A 30 2.61 -2.48 20.21
CA HIS A 30 2.30 -3.31 19.04
C HIS A 30 1.77 -2.50 17.89
N GLN A 31 0.93 -1.56 18.14
CA GLN A 31 0.34 -0.74 17.11
C GLN A 31 1.38 0.13 16.42
N THR A 32 2.33 0.64 17.19
CA THR A 32 3.32 1.54 16.65
C THR A 32 4.51 0.84 16.02
N THR A 33 4.69 -0.45 16.30
CA THR A 33 5.85 -1.18 15.80
C THR A 33 5.67 -1.79 14.42
N GLN A 34 4.50 -1.66 13.82
CA GLN A 34 4.33 -2.16 12.47
C GLN A 34 5.17 -1.33 11.52
N THR A 35 6.19 -1.95 10.98
CA THR A 35 7.11 -1.30 10.06
C THR A 35 7.17 -2.11 8.77
N MET A 36 7.65 -1.48 7.73
CA MET A 36 7.82 -2.13 6.45
C MET A 36 9.15 -1.70 5.83
N LYS A 37 9.62 -2.48 4.89
CA LYS A 37 10.83 -2.14 4.17
C LYS A 37 10.59 -0.92 3.30
N PRO A 38 11.62 -0.13 3.04
CA PRO A 38 11.47 1.05 2.17
C PRO A 38 10.88 0.71 0.80
N ALA A 39 11.26 -0.43 0.25
CA ALA A 39 10.73 -0.86 -1.05
C ALA A 39 9.21 -1.04 -1.00
N THR A 40 8.70 -1.62 0.08
CA THR A 40 7.27 -1.82 0.25
C THR A 40 6.57 -0.47 0.41
N ALA A 41 7.15 0.43 1.20
CA ALA A 41 6.60 1.75 1.41
C ALA A 41 6.57 2.56 0.12
N ALA A 42 7.65 2.52 -0.66
CA ALA A 42 7.72 3.21 -1.94
C ALA A 42 6.65 2.71 -2.90
N LYS A 43 6.42 1.40 -2.89
CA LYS A 43 5.39 0.79 -3.72
C LYS A 43 4.00 1.29 -3.33
N LYS A 44 3.74 1.39 -2.03
CA LYS A 44 2.46 1.90 -1.54
C LYS A 44 2.29 3.38 -1.85
N LEU A 45 3.38 4.13 -1.86
CA LEU A 45 3.35 5.55 -2.20
C LEU A 45 3.29 5.77 -3.71
N GLY A 46 3.58 4.75 -4.49
CA GLY A 46 3.56 4.86 -5.95
C GLY A 46 4.77 5.58 -6.51
N VAL A 47 5.93 5.46 -5.86
CA VAL A 47 7.16 6.09 -6.30
C VAL A 47 8.27 5.06 -6.46
N TYR A 48 9.32 5.46 -7.18
CA TYR A 48 10.47 4.60 -7.41
C TYR A 48 11.43 4.74 -6.24
N LEU A 49 11.77 3.65 -5.61
CA LEU A 49 12.59 3.64 -4.40
C LEU A 49 13.94 4.33 -4.59
N GLU A 50 14.62 4.02 -5.66
CA GLU A 50 15.95 4.57 -5.91
C GLU A 50 15.97 6.08 -6.09
N ALA A 51 14.83 6.66 -6.43
CA ALA A 51 14.69 8.09 -6.56
C ALA A 51 14.32 8.78 -5.24
N THR A 52 14.04 8.02 -4.20
CA THR A 52 13.73 8.59 -2.89
C THR A 52 15.01 9.00 -2.18
N PRO A 53 14.93 9.88 -1.16
CA PRO A 53 16.11 10.26 -0.40
C PRO A 53 16.77 9.06 0.28
N ALA A 54 18.08 9.15 0.49
CA ALA A 54 18.83 8.08 1.13
C ALA A 54 18.26 7.70 2.49
N GLU A 55 17.80 8.67 3.24
CA GLU A 55 17.21 8.44 4.55
C GLU A 55 16.02 7.50 4.47
N PHE A 56 15.22 7.64 3.42
CA PHE A 56 14.06 6.78 3.20
C PHE A 56 14.50 5.38 2.79
N GLN A 57 15.54 5.29 1.97
CA GLN A 57 16.03 4.00 1.48
C GLN A 57 16.70 3.16 2.54
N GLU A 58 17.40 3.79 3.44
CA GLU A 58 18.18 3.09 4.47
C GLU A 58 17.38 2.66 5.69
N GLY A 59 16.30 3.35 5.99
CA GLY A 59 15.52 3.07 7.19
C GLY A 59 14.36 2.15 6.94
N VAL A 60 13.59 1.92 7.98
CA VAL A 60 12.30 1.24 7.86
C VAL A 60 11.22 2.30 7.98
N VAL A 61 10.08 2.05 7.39
CA VAL A 61 8.96 2.99 7.41
C VAL A 61 7.86 2.40 8.27
N SER A 62 7.43 3.12 9.29
CA SER A 62 6.34 2.66 10.10
C SER A 62 5.01 2.96 9.39
N ARG A 63 3.98 2.28 9.81
CA ARG A 63 2.65 2.51 9.25
C ARG A 63 2.21 3.95 9.46
N THR A 64 2.53 4.50 10.63
CA THR A 64 2.21 5.90 10.96
C THR A 64 2.93 6.86 10.02
N GLU A 65 4.22 6.61 9.78
CA GLU A 65 5.01 7.43 8.86
C GLU A 65 4.44 7.34 7.46
N LEU A 66 4.06 6.15 7.02
CA LEU A 66 3.47 5.98 5.71
C LEU A 66 2.17 6.78 5.58
N ASN A 67 1.31 6.71 6.59
CA ASN A 67 0.07 7.46 6.60
C ASN A 67 0.33 8.97 6.55
N THR A 68 1.32 9.44 7.30
CA THR A 68 1.71 10.84 7.29
C THR A 68 2.21 11.26 5.91
N LEU A 69 3.03 10.43 5.29
CA LEU A 69 3.55 10.71 3.95
C LEU A 69 2.43 10.78 2.91
N GLN A 70 1.39 9.97 3.09
CA GLN A 70 0.24 10.01 2.19
C GLN A 70 -0.67 11.21 2.43
N ALA A 71 -0.86 11.57 3.68
CA ALA A 71 -1.75 12.68 4.04
C ALA A 71 -1.11 14.04 3.77
N ASP A 72 0.17 14.16 4.07
CA ASP A 72 0.90 15.41 3.90
C ASP A 72 2.26 15.10 3.25
N PRO A 73 2.28 14.86 1.95
CA PRO A 73 3.50 14.47 1.27
C PRO A 73 4.54 15.59 1.27
N PRO A 74 5.80 15.25 1.62
CA PRO A 74 6.88 16.23 1.57
C PRO A 74 7.19 16.59 0.12
N GLN A 75 7.93 17.66 -0.07
CA GLN A 75 8.25 18.16 -1.41
C GLN A 75 8.84 17.09 -2.32
N TRP A 76 9.80 16.31 -1.82
CA TRP A 76 10.42 15.27 -2.64
C TRP A 76 9.41 14.22 -3.11
N LEU A 77 8.44 13.90 -2.28
CA LEU A 77 7.43 12.92 -2.63
C LEU A 77 6.46 13.48 -3.68
N GLN A 78 6.10 14.74 -3.52
CA GLN A 78 5.25 15.42 -4.50
C GLN A 78 5.94 15.48 -5.86
N ASP A 79 7.23 15.80 -5.87
CA ASP A 79 8.01 15.88 -7.09
C ASP A 79 8.10 14.52 -7.77
N LEU A 80 8.35 13.47 -7.01
CA LEU A 80 8.40 12.13 -7.54
C LEU A 80 7.06 11.68 -8.12
N ARG A 81 5.97 12.05 -7.47
CA ARG A 81 4.65 11.70 -7.97
C ARG A 81 4.28 12.48 -9.23
N ARG A 82 4.78 13.70 -9.32
CA ARG A 82 4.48 14.57 -10.45
C ARG A 82 5.38 14.28 -11.64
N ASN A 83 6.66 14.23 -11.41
CA ASN A 83 7.65 14.13 -12.49
C ASN A 83 8.27 12.75 -12.64
N GLY A 84 8.32 11.98 -11.56
CA GLY A 84 8.97 10.67 -11.60
C GLY A 84 10.45 10.76 -11.30
N PRO A 85 11.20 9.69 -11.55
CA PRO A 85 10.79 8.50 -12.32
C PRO A 85 9.74 7.67 -11.59
N HIS A 86 8.84 7.14 -12.36
CA HIS A 86 7.76 6.32 -11.81
C HIS A 86 8.11 4.84 -11.92
N PRO A 87 7.76 4.02 -10.93
CA PRO A 87 8.00 2.58 -11.02
C PRO A 87 7.12 1.96 -12.08
N ARG A 88 7.52 0.80 -12.56
CA ARG A 88 6.81 0.12 -13.66
C ARG A 88 5.29 -0.01 -13.45
N PRO A 89 4.81 -0.39 -12.26
CA PRO A 89 3.36 -0.46 -12.06
C PRO A 89 2.65 0.86 -12.33
N VAL A 90 3.26 1.97 -11.93
CA VAL A 90 2.69 3.30 -12.13
C VAL A 90 2.76 3.67 -13.62
N VAL A 91 3.88 3.36 -14.27
CA VAL A 91 4.03 3.61 -15.71
C VAL A 91 2.97 2.83 -16.49
N ALA A 92 2.78 1.56 -16.13
CA ALA A 92 1.77 0.72 -16.78
C ALA A 92 0.38 1.33 -16.63
N ALA A 93 0.04 1.77 -15.42
CA ALA A 93 -1.26 2.38 -15.16
C ALA A 93 -1.45 3.67 -15.97
N LYS A 94 -0.41 4.49 -16.04
CA LYS A 94 -0.47 5.75 -16.80
C LYS A 94 -0.60 5.52 -18.30
N LEU A 95 0.02 4.48 -18.80
CA LEU A 95 -0.05 4.12 -20.22
C LEU A 95 -1.30 3.30 -20.56
N GLY A 96 -1.96 2.76 -19.54
CA GLY A 96 -3.16 1.94 -19.75
C GLY A 96 -2.87 0.53 -20.21
N VAL A 97 -1.71 -0.02 -19.82
CA VAL A 97 -1.30 -1.36 -20.19
C VAL A 97 -0.95 -2.16 -18.93
N SER A 98 -0.69 -3.45 -19.09
CA SER A 98 -0.23 -4.28 -17.97
C SER A 98 1.28 -4.16 -17.81
N ILE A 99 1.78 -4.58 -16.65
CA ILE A 99 3.23 -4.60 -16.40
C ILE A 99 3.90 -5.55 -17.39
N SER A 100 3.25 -6.68 -17.68
CA SER A 100 3.74 -7.62 -18.70
C SER A 100 3.77 -6.98 -20.07
N GLY A 101 2.77 -6.16 -20.37
CA GLY A 101 2.71 -5.42 -21.63
C GLY A 101 3.87 -4.46 -21.78
N LEU A 102 4.25 -3.78 -20.70
CA LEU A 102 5.43 -2.92 -20.72
C LEU A 102 6.68 -3.70 -21.04
N ALA A 103 6.84 -4.85 -20.39
CA ALA A 103 8.02 -5.70 -20.61
C ALA A 103 8.08 -6.16 -22.07
N ARG A 104 6.95 -6.54 -22.65
CA ARG A 104 6.89 -6.93 -24.05
C ARG A 104 7.25 -5.79 -24.98
N GLY A 105 6.91 -4.57 -24.60
CA GLY A 105 7.25 -3.38 -25.36
C GLY A 105 8.68 -2.90 -25.18
N GLY A 106 9.45 -3.60 -24.34
CA GLY A 106 10.84 -3.22 -24.10
C GLY A 106 11.02 -2.18 -22.99
N VAL A 107 9.95 -1.83 -22.30
CA VAL A 107 10.02 -0.83 -21.22
C VAL A 107 10.30 -1.56 -19.91
N THR A 108 11.56 -1.63 -19.54
CA THR A 108 11.99 -2.33 -18.33
C THR A 108 12.45 -1.38 -17.23
N GLU A 109 12.61 -0.11 -17.56
CA GLU A 109 13.11 0.89 -16.63
C GLU A 109 12.01 1.83 -16.17
N PRO A 110 12.19 2.49 -15.02
CA PRO A 110 11.22 3.50 -14.61
C PRO A 110 11.27 4.70 -15.57
N LEU A 111 10.13 5.27 -15.84
CA LEU A 111 10.01 6.39 -16.76
C LEU A 111 9.52 7.64 -16.04
N THR A 112 9.98 8.79 -16.51
CA THR A 112 9.49 10.07 -16.00
C THR A 112 8.17 10.41 -16.67
N THR A 113 7.46 11.40 -16.13
CA THR A 113 6.22 11.86 -16.71
C THR A 113 6.40 12.30 -18.17
N GLU A 114 7.49 13.00 -18.45
CA GLU A 114 7.79 13.44 -19.81
C GLU A 114 7.95 12.26 -20.78
N GLN A 115 8.66 11.23 -20.33
CA GLN A 115 8.86 10.04 -21.15
C GLN A 115 7.54 9.30 -21.39
N ILE A 116 6.70 9.25 -20.37
CA ILE A 116 5.39 8.62 -20.48
C ILE A 116 4.51 9.40 -21.47
N ASP A 117 4.52 10.73 -21.36
CA ASP A 117 3.74 11.56 -22.27
C ASP A 117 4.23 11.46 -23.71
N ALA A 118 5.55 11.37 -23.89
CA ALA A 118 6.13 11.18 -25.22
C ALA A 118 5.65 9.86 -25.82
N LEU A 119 5.64 8.78 -25.02
CA LEU A 119 5.13 7.50 -25.49
C LEU A 119 3.65 7.56 -25.86
N LYS A 120 2.88 8.32 -25.09
CA LYS A 120 1.45 8.49 -25.39
C LYS A 120 1.24 9.23 -26.71
N GLN A 121 2.07 10.23 -26.97
CA GLN A 121 1.98 11.02 -28.19
C GLN A 121 2.45 10.22 -29.40
N GLU A 122 3.54 9.50 -29.25
CA GLU A 122 4.06 8.67 -30.33
C GLU A 122 3.15 7.48 -30.61
N SER A 123 2.53 6.96 -29.59
CA SER A 123 1.66 5.78 -29.67
C SER A 123 2.28 4.68 -30.53
N PRO A 124 3.41 4.13 -30.12
CA PRO A 124 4.02 3.07 -30.90
C PRO A 124 3.08 1.88 -31.02
N GLU A 125 3.28 1.08 -32.04
CA GLU A 125 2.40 -0.04 -32.33
C GLU A 125 2.21 -0.97 -31.15
N TRP A 126 3.28 -1.30 -30.45
CA TRP A 126 3.19 -2.19 -29.31
C TRP A 126 2.29 -1.61 -28.21
N LEU A 127 2.33 -0.29 -28.03
CA LEU A 127 1.52 0.37 -27.04
C LEU A 127 0.04 0.31 -27.42
N GLN A 128 -0.26 0.52 -28.68
CA GLN A 128 -1.62 0.43 -29.18
C GLN A 128 -2.17 -0.99 -29.00
N GLN A 129 -1.37 -1.99 -29.33
CA GLN A 129 -1.76 -3.39 -29.17
C GLN A 129 -2.00 -3.76 -27.71
N GLU A 130 -1.10 -3.34 -26.84
CA GLU A 130 -1.24 -3.63 -25.40
C GLU A 130 -2.44 -2.92 -24.79
N ARG A 131 -2.72 -1.71 -25.25
CA ARG A 131 -3.91 -0.98 -24.77
C ARG A 131 -5.18 -1.69 -25.22
N ALA A 132 -5.21 -2.17 -26.43
CA ALA A 132 -6.36 -2.91 -26.95
C ALA A 132 -6.55 -4.20 -26.16
N THR A 133 -5.47 -4.93 -25.91
CA THR A 133 -5.51 -6.15 -25.12
C THR A 133 -6.03 -5.87 -23.71
N GLN A 134 -5.53 -4.81 -23.10
CA GLN A 134 -5.94 -4.46 -21.75
C GLN A 134 -7.40 -4.03 -21.70
N ALA A 135 -7.88 -3.35 -22.73
CA ALA A 135 -9.28 -2.95 -22.80
C ALA A 135 -10.17 -4.19 -22.87
N GLU A 136 -9.78 -5.21 -23.62
CA GLU A 136 -10.52 -6.46 -23.70
C GLU A 136 -10.52 -7.19 -22.36
N VAL A 137 -9.37 -7.23 -21.69
CA VAL A 137 -9.26 -7.85 -20.36
C VAL A 137 -10.20 -7.16 -19.37
N ARG A 138 -10.27 -5.82 -19.42
CA ARG A 138 -11.16 -5.06 -18.54
C ARG A 138 -12.63 -5.36 -18.83
N LYS A 139 -12.99 -5.42 -20.09
CA LYS A 139 -14.37 -5.76 -20.49
C LYS A 139 -14.74 -7.13 -19.98
N GLU A 140 -13.85 -8.09 -20.14
CA GLU A 140 -14.09 -9.45 -19.69
C GLU A 140 -14.19 -9.50 -18.16
N ALA A 141 -13.33 -8.78 -17.45
CA ALA A 141 -13.36 -8.72 -15.99
C ALA A 141 -14.69 -8.14 -15.50
N VAL A 142 -15.15 -7.07 -16.14
CA VAL A 142 -16.42 -6.43 -15.77
C VAL A 142 -17.58 -7.40 -16.03
N ARG A 143 -17.55 -8.07 -17.16
CA ARG A 143 -18.61 -9.03 -17.50
C ARG A 143 -18.65 -10.19 -16.52
N LEU A 144 -17.49 -10.73 -16.14
CA LEU A 144 -17.43 -11.80 -15.16
C LEU A 144 -17.91 -11.33 -13.79
N LYS A 145 -17.59 -10.11 -13.43
CA LYS A 145 -18.00 -9.54 -12.16
C LYS A 145 -19.50 -9.37 -12.12
N GLU A 146 -20.09 -8.88 -13.18
CA GLU A 146 -21.54 -8.74 -13.29
C GLU A 146 -22.24 -10.09 -13.23
N LYS A 147 -21.68 -11.08 -13.91
CA LYS A 147 -22.22 -12.42 -13.90
C LYS A 147 -22.17 -13.03 -12.50
N LYS A 148 -21.06 -12.83 -11.80
CA LYS A 148 -20.90 -13.32 -10.44
C LYS A 148 -21.89 -12.64 -9.50
N ALA A 149 -22.06 -11.34 -9.65
CA ALA A 149 -23.00 -10.58 -8.82
C ALA A 149 -24.43 -11.08 -9.05
N ALA A 150 -24.79 -11.33 -10.30
CA ALA A 150 -26.11 -11.85 -10.63
C ALA A 150 -26.33 -13.24 -10.03
N GLN A 151 -25.33 -14.10 -10.12
CA GLN A 151 -25.40 -15.43 -9.53
C GLN A 151 -25.46 -15.38 -8.01
N GLY A 152 -24.72 -14.46 -7.41
CA GLY A 152 -24.74 -14.25 -5.97
C GLY A 152 -26.10 -13.81 -5.48
N GLU A 153 -26.75 -12.91 -6.21
CA GLU A 153 -28.07 -12.47 -5.85
C GLU A 153 -29.07 -13.59 -5.96
N GLU A 154 -28.97 -14.37 -7.02
CA GLU A 154 -29.85 -15.48 -7.24
C GLU A 154 -29.74 -16.53 -6.15
N SER A 155 -28.53 -16.86 -5.76
CA SER A 155 -28.33 -17.85 -4.72
C SER A 155 -28.67 -17.32 -3.34
N GLY A 156 -28.70 -16.00 -3.17
CA GLY A 156 -29.06 -15.38 -1.91
C GLY A 156 -30.53 -15.21 -1.70
N ARG A 157 -31.35 -15.43 -2.72
CA ARG A 157 -32.79 -15.26 -2.59
C ARG A 157 -33.37 -16.38 -1.76
N PRO A 158 -34.23 -16.05 -0.78
CA PRO A 158 -34.91 -17.09 -0.04
C PRO A 158 -35.93 -17.79 -0.94
N ARG A 159 -35.97 -19.04 -0.83
CA ARG A 159 -36.96 -19.79 -1.58
C ARG A 159 -38.26 -19.74 -0.84
N SER A 160 -39.25 -19.28 -1.43
CA SER A 160 -40.60 -19.23 -0.82
C SER A 160 -41.36 -20.48 -1.08
#